data_c8efea0b8fb6e428e9f99acef1204246
#
_entry.id   c8efea0b8fb6e428e9f99acef1204246
#
_cell.length_a   1.000
_cell.length_b   1.000
_cell.length_c   1.000
_cell.angle_alpha   90.00
_cell.angle_beta   90.00
_cell.angle_gamma   90.00
#
_symmetry.space_group_name_H-M   'P 1'
#
loop_
_entity.id
_entity.type
_entity.pdbx_description
1 polymer ?
#
loop_
_entity_poly.entity_id
_entity_poly.type
_entity_poly.pdbx_seq_one_letter_code
_entity_poly.pdbx_strand_id
1 'polypeptide(L)'
;VTTSDVLLTADADGVRTFTLNRPQAYNSLTVELKELLLAGLTEAAADDSVRAVVLTGSGKAFCAGQDLKEHVGLLQAGDPAPLHTVKEHYNPIVKTIVGMPKPVIAAVNGPAAGAGAAFAYASDLRIAATSANFLMAFANVGLGPDSGASWTLQRLIGLGRAAELMLLARTVDAAEALTLGLVGEVVPDEELAARAQKVAAKLAAGPTVAYAKIKNVLSVAAESSLEEALAAEDDAQAALGATADHTEAVEAFVGKRKPTFQGK
;
A
#
# COMPACT_ATOMS: atom_id res chain seq x y z
N VAL A 1 2.86 -18.94 -9.96
CA VAL A 1 3.81 -18.09 -9.23
C VAL A 1 5.00 -17.86 -10.14
N THR A 2 5.08 -16.68 -10.75
CA THR A 2 6.23 -16.29 -11.57
C THR A 2 7.31 -15.82 -10.60
N THR A 3 8.31 -16.67 -10.33
CA THR A 3 9.50 -16.25 -9.57
C THR A 3 10.39 -15.44 -10.51
N SER A 4 10.29 -14.12 -10.44
CA SER A 4 11.31 -13.23 -11.00
C SER A 4 12.30 -12.88 -9.89
N ASP A 5 13.59 -12.74 -10.27
CA ASP A 5 14.64 -12.38 -9.32
C ASP A 5 14.45 -10.96 -8.73
N VAL A 6 13.64 -10.09 -9.38
CA VAL A 6 13.45 -8.69 -8.95
C VAL A 6 12.18 -8.48 -8.10
N LEU A 7 11.22 -9.41 -8.10
CA LEU A 7 10.03 -9.41 -7.24
C LEU A 7 9.81 -10.82 -6.68
N LEU A 8 9.88 -10.97 -5.36
CA LEU A 8 9.57 -12.22 -4.70
C LEU A 8 8.11 -12.23 -4.24
N THR A 9 7.44 -13.36 -4.41
CA THR A 9 6.06 -13.57 -3.97
C THR A 9 5.99 -14.79 -3.06
N ALA A 10 5.36 -14.65 -1.90
CA ALA A 10 5.16 -15.72 -0.95
C ALA A 10 3.73 -15.70 -0.40
N ASP A 11 3.09 -16.87 -0.32
CA ASP A 11 1.75 -17.03 0.22
C ASP A 11 1.81 -17.82 1.54
N ALA A 12 1.18 -17.28 2.59
CA ALA A 12 1.03 -17.94 3.89
C ALA A 12 -0.24 -17.45 4.60
N ASP A 13 -1.05 -18.33 5.13
CA ASP A 13 -2.23 -18.03 5.95
C ASP A 13 -3.23 -17.04 5.30
N GLY A 14 -3.44 -17.17 3.98
CA GLY A 14 -4.30 -16.26 3.21
C GLY A 14 -3.68 -14.87 2.96
N VAL A 15 -2.40 -14.72 3.22
CA VAL A 15 -1.63 -13.49 3.00
C VAL A 15 -0.69 -13.70 1.83
N ARG A 16 -0.72 -12.80 0.84
CA ARG A 16 0.29 -12.71 -0.20
C ARG A 16 1.27 -11.60 0.11
N THR A 17 2.54 -11.93 0.22
CA THR A 17 3.62 -10.97 0.45
C THR A 17 4.39 -10.74 -0.84
N PHE A 18 4.46 -9.48 -1.28
CA PHE A 18 5.32 -9.00 -2.34
C PHE A 18 6.56 -8.35 -1.74
N THR A 19 7.74 -8.88 -2.09
CA THR A 19 9.02 -8.32 -1.67
C THR A 19 9.74 -7.75 -2.89
N LEU A 20 9.91 -6.43 -2.95
CA LEU A 20 10.74 -5.77 -3.94
C LEU A 20 12.19 -6.24 -3.74
N ASN A 21 12.79 -6.89 -4.75
CA ASN A 21 14.03 -7.64 -4.55
C ASN A 21 15.17 -7.15 -5.47
N ARG A 22 15.53 -5.88 -5.31
CA ARG A 22 16.73 -5.28 -5.91
C ARG A 22 17.55 -4.57 -4.82
N PRO A 23 18.01 -5.31 -3.75
CA PRO A 23 18.62 -4.69 -2.57
C PRO A 23 19.89 -3.89 -2.89
N GLN A 24 20.64 -4.27 -3.91
CA GLN A 24 21.83 -3.57 -4.41
C GLN A 24 21.53 -2.19 -5.03
N ALA A 25 20.28 -1.95 -5.40
CA ALA A 25 19.75 -0.69 -5.94
C ALA A 25 18.67 -0.06 -5.04
N TYR A 26 18.65 -0.41 -3.74
CA TYR A 26 17.66 0.06 -2.78
C TYR A 26 16.22 -0.15 -3.27
N ASN A 27 15.97 -1.24 -3.99
CA ASN A 27 14.68 -1.62 -4.56
C ASN A 27 14.07 -0.55 -5.48
N SER A 28 14.94 0.19 -6.21
CA SER A 28 14.49 1.16 -7.21
C SER A 28 13.68 0.49 -8.32
N LEU A 29 12.69 1.22 -8.83
CA LEU A 29 11.63 0.71 -9.70
C LEU A 29 12.09 0.75 -11.17
N THR A 30 12.54 -0.38 -11.70
CA THR A 30 12.73 -0.60 -13.13
C THR A 30 11.38 -0.89 -13.80
N VAL A 31 11.33 -0.81 -15.13
CA VAL A 31 10.12 -1.19 -15.90
C VAL A 31 9.71 -2.61 -15.54
N GLU A 32 10.64 -3.57 -15.57
CA GLU A 32 10.38 -4.97 -15.21
C GLU A 32 9.74 -5.11 -13.82
N LEU A 33 10.32 -4.47 -12.80
CA LEU A 33 9.78 -4.54 -11.43
C LEU A 33 8.38 -3.93 -11.32
N LYS A 34 8.12 -2.83 -12.02
CA LYS A 34 6.80 -2.17 -12.05
C LYS A 34 5.74 -3.05 -12.71
N GLU A 35 6.06 -3.65 -13.84
CA GLU A 35 5.16 -4.55 -14.57
C GLU A 35 4.82 -5.81 -13.75
N LEU A 36 5.83 -6.45 -13.16
CA LEU A 36 5.64 -7.61 -12.29
C LEU A 36 4.82 -7.27 -11.04
N LEU A 37 5.08 -6.13 -10.41
CA LEU A 37 4.32 -5.69 -9.24
C LEU A 37 2.85 -5.43 -9.61
N LEU A 38 2.59 -4.74 -10.72
CA LEU A 38 1.23 -4.50 -11.20
C LEU A 38 0.49 -5.81 -11.50
N ALA A 39 1.14 -6.72 -12.22
CA ALA A 39 0.57 -8.03 -12.54
C ALA A 39 0.25 -8.83 -11.27
N GLY A 40 1.20 -8.90 -10.33
CA GLY A 40 1.01 -9.61 -9.06
C GLY A 40 -0.09 -9.01 -8.18
N LEU A 41 -0.18 -7.68 -8.08
CA LEU A 41 -1.25 -7.00 -7.36
C LEU A 41 -2.62 -7.23 -8.01
N THR A 42 -2.68 -7.23 -9.34
CA THR A 42 -3.91 -7.50 -10.10
C THR A 42 -4.38 -8.93 -9.89
N GLU A 43 -3.46 -9.90 -9.95
CA GLU A 43 -3.74 -11.30 -9.64
C GLU A 43 -4.24 -11.45 -8.19
N ALA A 44 -3.53 -10.87 -7.21
CA ALA A 44 -3.93 -10.92 -5.81
C ALA A 44 -5.31 -10.32 -5.56
N ALA A 45 -5.70 -9.29 -6.30
CA ALA A 45 -7.05 -8.70 -6.21
C ALA A 45 -8.15 -9.69 -6.63
N ALA A 46 -7.89 -10.52 -7.64
CA ALA A 46 -8.84 -11.49 -8.20
C ALA A 46 -8.82 -12.88 -7.51
N ASP A 47 -7.75 -13.22 -6.79
CA ASP A 47 -7.55 -14.53 -6.17
C ASP A 47 -8.24 -14.62 -4.80
N ASP A 48 -9.34 -15.36 -4.71
CA ASP A 48 -10.12 -15.54 -3.47
C ASP A 48 -9.32 -16.22 -2.33
N SER A 49 -8.24 -16.93 -2.64
CA SER A 49 -7.37 -17.53 -1.62
C SER A 49 -6.49 -16.49 -0.91
N VAL A 50 -6.25 -15.35 -1.56
CA VAL A 50 -5.55 -14.19 -0.98
C VAL A 50 -6.57 -13.29 -0.30
N ARG A 51 -6.42 -13.06 0.99
CA ARG A 51 -7.34 -12.28 1.84
C ARG A 51 -6.70 -11.02 2.42
N ALA A 52 -5.38 -10.94 2.39
CA ALA A 52 -4.61 -9.72 2.71
C ALA A 52 -3.31 -9.70 1.90
N VAL A 53 -2.77 -8.51 1.68
CA VAL A 53 -1.53 -8.30 0.94
C VAL A 53 -0.53 -7.56 1.82
N VAL A 54 0.74 -7.99 1.77
CA VAL A 54 1.88 -7.28 2.37
C VAL A 54 2.82 -6.83 1.26
N LEU A 55 3.24 -5.58 1.28
CA LEU A 55 4.28 -5.02 0.42
C LEU A 55 5.49 -4.65 1.27
N THR A 56 6.68 -5.15 0.91
CA THR A 56 7.93 -4.86 1.62
C THR A 56 9.11 -4.84 0.65
N GLY A 57 10.30 -4.49 1.13
CA GLY A 57 11.55 -4.53 0.37
C GLY A 57 12.55 -5.52 0.95
N SER A 58 13.43 -6.08 0.11
CA SER A 58 14.56 -6.87 0.57
C SER A 58 15.74 -5.97 0.96
N GLY A 59 16.58 -6.45 1.86
CA GLY A 59 17.79 -5.74 2.30
C GLY A 59 17.48 -4.51 3.15
N LYS A 60 18.23 -3.42 2.92
CA LYS A 60 18.26 -2.25 3.79
C LYS A 60 17.24 -1.16 3.46
N ALA A 61 16.46 -1.30 2.40
CA ALA A 61 15.51 -0.28 1.97
C ALA A 61 14.15 -0.88 1.64
N PHE A 62 13.11 -0.10 1.83
CA PHE A 62 11.80 -0.42 1.28
C PHE A 62 11.81 -0.21 -0.24
N CYS A 63 11.94 1.04 -0.70
CA CYS A 63 11.99 1.37 -2.11
C CYS A 63 12.49 2.82 -2.32
N ALA A 64 13.53 3.00 -3.11
CA ALA A 64 14.10 4.32 -3.41
C ALA A 64 13.36 5.10 -4.51
N GLY A 65 12.25 4.58 -5.05
CA GLY A 65 11.51 5.20 -6.14
C GLY A 65 12.05 4.83 -7.52
N GLN A 66 11.94 5.75 -8.48
CA GLN A 66 12.35 5.52 -9.87
C GLN A 66 13.80 5.07 -10.00
N ASP A 67 14.07 4.07 -10.84
CA ASP A 67 15.43 3.72 -11.20
C ASP A 67 16.04 4.82 -12.08
N LEU A 68 17.00 5.56 -11.52
CA LEU A 68 17.60 6.70 -12.21
C LEU A 68 18.49 6.28 -13.38
N LYS A 69 19.02 5.05 -13.41
CA LYS A 69 19.83 4.58 -14.53
C LYS A 69 18.95 4.37 -15.77
N GLU A 70 17.78 3.78 -15.61
CA GLU A 70 16.80 3.68 -16.72
C GLU A 70 16.36 5.07 -17.19
N HIS A 71 16.04 5.97 -16.26
CA HIS A 71 15.58 7.31 -16.61
C HIS A 71 16.66 8.12 -17.37
N VAL A 72 17.93 8.09 -16.93
CA VAL A 72 19.06 8.71 -17.64
C VAL A 72 19.22 8.11 -19.04
N GLY A 73 19.04 6.79 -19.19
CA GLY A 73 19.06 6.13 -20.50
C GLY A 73 18.00 6.68 -21.46
N LEU A 74 16.77 6.90 -21.00
CA LEU A 74 15.70 7.51 -21.79
C LEU A 74 16.04 8.95 -22.22
N LEU A 75 16.56 9.77 -21.28
CA LEU A 75 16.97 11.15 -21.58
C LEU A 75 18.10 11.19 -22.62
N GLN A 76 19.09 10.33 -22.51
CA GLN A 76 20.23 10.25 -23.43
C GLN A 76 19.79 9.74 -24.82
N ALA A 77 18.78 8.88 -24.87
CA ALA A 77 18.18 8.41 -26.13
C ALA A 77 17.28 9.46 -26.80
N GLY A 78 17.05 10.60 -26.13
CA GLY A 78 16.16 11.65 -26.65
C GLY A 78 14.68 11.25 -26.67
N ASP A 79 14.27 10.41 -25.73
CA ASP A 79 12.87 9.98 -25.59
C ASP A 79 11.98 11.23 -25.43
N PRO A 80 10.94 11.41 -26.26
CA PRO A 80 10.06 12.58 -26.22
C PRO A 80 9.16 12.60 -24.95
N ALA A 81 9.04 11.48 -24.24
CA ALA A 81 8.19 11.33 -23.06
C ALA A 81 8.86 10.53 -21.94
N PRO A 82 10.02 10.96 -21.41
CA PRO A 82 10.84 10.17 -20.47
C PRO A 82 10.15 9.88 -19.14
N LEU A 83 8.99 10.49 -18.86
CA LEU A 83 8.16 10.27 -17.67
C LEU A 83 6.82 9.57 -17.98
N HIS A 84 6.67 8.95 -19.17
CA HIS A 84 5.46 8.17 -19.51
C HIS A 84 5.17 7.05 -18.49
N THR A 85 6.21 6.56 -17.82
CA THR A 85 6.13 5.58 -16.72
C THR A 85 5.12 5.96 -15.63
N VAL A 86 4.85 7.25 -15.41
CA VAL A 86 3.85 7.71 -14.44
C VAL A 86 2.46 7.22 -14.83
N LYS A 87 2.09 7.43 -16.08
CA LYS A 87 0.78 7.01 -16.60
C LYS A 87 0.69 5.49 -16.81
N GLU A 88 1.77 4.89 -17.30
CA GLU A 88 1.78 3.50 -17.75
C GLU A 88 1.98 2.52 -16.59
N HIS A 89 2.73 2.91 -15.55
CA HIS A 89 3.09 2.01 -14.46
C HIS A 89 2.61 2.51 -13.09
N TYR A 90 3.01 3.73 -12.67
CA TYR A 90 2.72 4.18 -11.30
C TYR A 90 1.24 4.37 -11.03
N ASN A 91 0.52 5.03 -11.93
CA ASN A 91 -0.91 5.26 -11.76
C ASN A 91 -1.71 3.94 -11.67
N PRO A 92 -1.49 2.93 -12.54
CA PRO A 92 -2.13 1.62 -12.40
C PRO A 92 -1.80 0.92 -11.09
N ILE A 93 -0.52 0.91 -10.66
CA ILE A 93 -0.11 0.29 -9.39
C ILE A 93 -0.86 0.92 -8.21
N VAL A 94 -0.84 2.25 -8.12
CA VAL A 94 -1.51 2.98 -7.02
C VAL A 94 -3.02 2.74 -7.04
N LYS A 95 -3.65 2.80 -8.21
CA LYS A 95 -5.08 2.50 -8.35
C LYS A 95 -5.41 1.08 -7.87
N THR A 96 -4.54 0.11 -8.19
CA THR A 96 -4.72 -1.28 -7.74
C THR A 96 -4.56 -1.39 -6.23
N ILE A 97 -3.57 -0.73 -5.61
CA ILE A 97 -3.37 -0.74 -4.15
C ILE A 97 -4.59 -0.12 -3.44
N VAL A 98 -5.00 1.08 -3.84
CA VAL A 98 -6.12 1.80 -3.22
C VAL A 98 -7.45 1.06 -3.42
N GLY A 99 -7.70 0.61 -4.65
CA GLY A 99 -8.93 -0.11 -5.03
C GLY A 99 -8.94 -1.61 -4.67
N MET A 100 -7.85 -2.15 -4.10
CA MET A 100 -7.76 -3.57 -3.71
C MET A 100 -8.95 -3.95 -2.80
N PRO A 101 -9.78 -4.97 -3.16
CA PRO A 101 -10.92 -5.38 -2.33
C PRO A 101 -10.48 -6.21 -1.11
N LYS A 102 -9.27 -5.99 -0.63
CA LYS A 102 -8.59 -6.67 0.48
C LYS A 102 -7.66 -5.70 1.18
N PRO A 103 -7.35 -5.89 2.47
CA PRO A 103 -6.37 -5.08 3.17
C PRO A 103 -4.98 -5.18 2.54
N VAL A 104 -4.33 -4.04 2.35
CA VAL A 104 -2.94 -3.92 1.92
C VAL A 104 -2.11 -3.29 3.02
N ILE A 105 -1.05 -3.96 3.44
CA ILE A 105 -0.13 -3.53 4.49
C ILE A 105 1.23 -3.22 3.89
N ALA A 106 1.74 -2.01 4.06
CA ALA A 106 3.13 -1.70 3.79
C ALA A 106 3.98 -1.99 5.04
N ALA A 107 4.91 -2.93 4.92
CA ALA A 107 5.94 -3.20 5.92
C ALA A 107 7.23 -2.49 5.49
N VAL A 108 7.44 -1.28 6.01
CA VAL A 108 8.50 -0.38 5.58
C VAL A 108 9.78 -0.68 6.33
N ASN A 109 10.65 -1.48 5.72
CA ASN A 109 11.86 -2.05 6.32
C ASN A 109 13.10 -1.13 6.27
N GLY A 110 12.96 0.08 5.75
CA GLY A 110 14.08 1.02 5.59
C GLY A 110 13.67 2.23 4.76
N PRO A 111 14.63 2.96 4.15
CA PRO A 111 14.35 4.13 3.33
C PRO A 111 13.27 3.89 2.28
N ALA A 112 12.30 4.81 2.22
CA ALA A 112 11.24 4.88 1.24
C ALA A 112 11.24 6.28 0.60
N ALA A 113 11.44 6.39 -0.72
CA ALA A 113 11.56 7.67 -1.38
C ALA A 113 10.70 7.78 -2.64
N GLY A 114 10.21 8.98 -2.97
CA GLY A 114 9.43 9.27 -4.17
C GLY A 114 8.25 8.30 -4.34
N ALA A 115 8.17 7.64 -5.50
CA ALA A 115 7.14 6.64 -5.80
C ALA A 115 7.12 5.48 -4.79
N GLY A 116 8.28 5.08 -4.23
CA GLY A 116 8.35 4.05 -3.20
C GLY A 116 7.63 4.44 -1.91
N ALA A 117 7.84 5.65 -1.41
CA ALA A 117 7.08 6.17 -0.27
C ALA A 117 5.60 6.35 -0.61
N ALA A 118 5.28 6.77 -1.84
CA ALA A 118 3.90 6.92 -2.29
C ALA A 118 3.15 5.58 -2.30
N PHE A 119 3.78 4.45 -2.67
CA PHE A 119 3.17 3.12 -2.57
C PHE A 119 2.89 2.72 -1.12
N ALA A 120 3.80 3.06 -0.19
CA ALA A 120 3.52 2.85 1.23
C ALA A 120 2.32 3.69 1.69
N TYR A 121 2.23 4.97 1.29
CA TYR A 121 1.11 5.85 1.64
C TYR A 121 -0.21 5.42 1.01
N ALA A 122 -0.20 4.79 -0.16
CA ALA A 122 -1.39 4.25 -0.81
C ALA A 122 -1.92 2.97 -0.15
N SER A 123 -1.11 2.28 0.64
CA SER A 123 -1.52 1.09 1.39
C SER A 123 -2.46 1.45 2.55
N ASP A 124 -3.32 0.52 2.96
CA ASP A 124 -4.30 0.77 4.04
C ASP A 124 -3.61 0.93 5.40
N LEU A 125 -2.65 0.04 5.71
CA LEU A 125 -1.88 0.08 6.95
C LEU A 125 -0.39 0.21 6.63
N ARG A 126 0.34 0.90 7.51
CA ARG A 126 1.80 1.07 7.43
C ARG A 126 2.41 0.73 8.77
N ILE A 127 3.33 -0.24 8.75
CA ILE A 127 4.18 -0.61 9.88
C ILE A 127 5.61 -0.33 9.45
N ALA A 128 6.36 0.43 10.23
CA ALA A 128 7.72 0.81 9.89
C ALA A 128 8.74 0.16 10.84
N ALA A 129 9.89 -0.20 10.31
CA ALA A 129 11.06 -0.49 11.11
C ALA A 129 11.61 0.79 11.75
N THR A 130 12.34 0.67 12.86
CA THR A 130 13.00 1.81 13.51
C THR A 130 13.99 2.53 12.57
N SER A 131 14.63 1.79 11.66
CA SER A 131 15.55 2.34 10.63
C SER A 131 14.83 2.96 9.43
N ALA A 132 13.51 2.87 9.33
CA ALA A 132 12.77 3.42 8.21
C ALA A 132 12.81 4.95 8.20
N ASN A 133 12.82 5.50 6.99
CA ASN A 133 12.64 6.92 6.77
C ASN A 133 11.90 7.18 5.46
N PHE A 134 11.34 8.37 5.33
CA PHE A 134 10.47 8.76 4.23
C PHE A 134 10.95 10.06 3.61
N LEU A 135 11.00 10.13 2.27
CA LEU A 135 11.45 11.30 1.53
C LEU A 135 10.58 11.53 0.30
N MET A 136 9.90 12.68 0.22
CA MET A 136 9.25 13.16 -0.99
C MET A 136 10.26 13.90 -1.87
N ALA A 137 11.10 13.14 -2.59
CA ALA A 137 12.30 13.63 -3.26
C ALA A 137 12.04 14.45 -4.55
N PHE A 138 10.80 14.64 -4.95
CA PHE A 138 10.42 15.20 -6.26
C PHE A 138 11.01 16.59 -6.52
N ALA A 139 10.91 17.51 -5.56
CA ALA A 139 11.44 18.86 -5.70
C ALA A 139 12.97 18.89 -5.88
N ASN A 140 13.71 17.93 -5.29
CA ASN A 140 15.16 17.83 -5.41
C ASN A 140 15.63 17.55 -6.85
N VAL A 141 14.75 17.04 -7.70
CA VAL A 141 15.02 16.75 -9.11
C VAL A 141 14.17 17.59 -10.08
N GLY A 142 13.55 18.66 -9.56
CA GLY A 142 12.76 19.59 -10.38
C GLY A 142 11.43 19.04 -10.86
N LEU A 143 10.89 18.02 -10.19
CA LEU A 143 9.61 17.39 -10.54
C LEU A 143 8.53 17.68 -9.48
N GLY A 144 7.26 17.60 -9.92
CA GLY A 144 6.12 17.52 -9.03
C GLY A 144 5.85 16.09 -8.56
N PRO A 145 4.98 15.90 -7.54
CA PRO A 145 4.65 14.57 -7.04
C PRO A 145 3.89 13.73 -8.08
N ASP A 146 4.20 12.44 -8.11
CA ASP A 146 3.51 11.40 -8.86
C ASP A 146 2.99 10.28 -7.93
N SER A 147 2.61 9.13 -8.49
CA SER A 147 2.22 7.92 -7.74
C SER A 147 1.12 8.19 -6.69
N GLY A 148 0.25 9.16 -6.93
CA GLY A 148 -0.82 9.53 -6.00
C GLY A 148 -0.34 10.19 -4.70
N ALA A 149 0.94 10.58 -4.59
CA ALA A 149 1.49 11.17 -3.36
C ALA A 149 0.77 12.46 -2.95
N SER A 150 0.39 13.31 -3.90
CA SER A 150 -0.38 14.53 -3.64
C SER A 150 -1.77 14.25 -3.08
N TRP A 151 -2.36 13.11 -3.45
CA TRP A 151 -3.68 12.68 -2.97
C TRP A 151 -3.61 12.00 -1.60
N THR A 152 -2.66 11.07 -1.42
CA THR A 152 -2.54 10.26 -0.20
C THR A 152 -1.94 11.05 0.97
N LEU A 153 -0.84 11.79 0.74
CA LEU A 153 -0.08 12.42 1.81
C LEU A 153 -0.93 13.46 2.58
N GLN A 154 -1.64 14.34 1.86
CA GLN A 154 -2.49 15.33 2.52
C GLN A 154 -3.67 14.72 3.29
N ARG A 155 -4.16 13.55 2.89
CA ARG A 155 -5.19 12.80 3.60
C ARG A 155 -4.66 12.19 4.89
N LEU A 156 -3.38 11.81 4.92
CA LEU A 156 -2.75 11.25 6.12
C LEU A 156 -2.38 12.32 7.15
N ILE A 157 -1.79 13.45 6.71
CA ILE A 157 -1.17 14.42 7.63
C ILE A 157 -1.68 15.86 7.48
N GLY A 158 -2.68 16.07 6.63
CA GLY A 158 -3.23 17.38 6.31
C GLY A 158 -2.37 18.17 5.31
N LEU A 159 -3.02 19.12 4.62
CA LEU A 159 -2.42 19.86 3.51
C LEU A 159 -1.13 20.62 3.91
N GLY A 160 -1.12 21.27 5.08
CA GLY A 160 0.02 22.08 5.50
C GLY A 160 1.30 21.27 5.66
N ARG A 161 1.23 20.12 6.37
CA ARG A 161 2.39 19.22 6.54
C ARG A 161 2.78 18.54 5.25
N ALA A 162 1.79 18.14 4.43
CA ALA A 162 2.06 17.56 3.12
C ALA A 162 2.83 18.54 2.22
N ALA A 163 2.41 19.81 2.18
CA ALA A 163 3.11 20.87 1.43
C ALA A 163 4.55 21.08 1.95
N GLU A 164 4.72 21.15 3.28
CA GLU A 164 6.07 21.27 3.88
C GLU A 164 6.99 20.13 3.43
N LEU A 165 6.56 18.85 3.58
CA LEU A 165 7.38 17.72 3.23
C LEU A 165 7.68 17.64 1.73
N MET A 166 6.75 18.04 0.87
CA MET A 166 6.94 18.03 -0.58
C MET A 166 7.83 19.19 -1.07
N LEU A 167 7.65 20.39 -0.53
CA LEU A 167 8.40 21.56 -0.99
C LEU A 167 9.83 21.58 -0.44
N LEU A 168 10.04 21.20 0.83
CA LEU A 168 11.35 21.16 1.44
C LEU A 168 12.11 19.88 1.12
N ALA A 169 11.43 18.84 0.64
CA ALA A 169 11.98 17.52 0.34
C ALA A 169 12.93 17.03 1.46
N ARG A 170 12.49 17.19 2.72
CA ARG A 170 13.26 16.74 3.87
C ARG A 170 12.94 15.29 4.22
N THR A 171 13.90 14.63 4.80
CA THR A 171 13.72 13.27 5.32
C THR A 171 12.93 13.31 6.63
N VAL A 172 11.99 12.36 6.78
CA VAL A 172 11.22 12.10 8.00
C VAL A 172 11.63 10.73 8.52
N ASP A 173 12.13 10.64 9.75
CA ASP A 173 12.46 9.37 10.37
C ASP A 173 11.21 8.62 10.86
N ALA A 174 11.38 7.38 11.33
CA ALA A 174 10.27 6.53 11.76
C ALA A 174 9.49 7.11 12.95
N ALA A 175 10.18 7.73 13.90
CA ALA A 175 9.56 8.31 15.10
C ALA A 175 8.72 9.53 14.76
N GLU A 176 9.25 10.41 13.90
CA GLU A 176 8.49 11.55 13.38
C GLU A 176 7.33 11.08 12.50
N ALA A 177 7.53 10.07 11.65
CA ALA A 177 6.48 9.48 10.81
C ALA A 177 5.30 8.95 11.64
N LEU A 178 5.57 8.32 12.77
CA LEU A 178 4.54 7.89 13.73
C LEU A 178 3.80 9.10 14.34
N THR A 179 4.55 10.11 14.78
CA THR A 179 3.98 11.32 15.36
C THR A 179 3.09 12.09 14.38
N LEU A 180 3.48 12.14 13.11
CA LEU A 180 2.72 12.78 12.04
C LEU A 180 1.50 11.96 11.58
N GLY A 181 1.44 10.65 11.85
CA GLY A 181 0.43 9.75 11.34
C GLY A 181 0.74 9.20 9.94
N LEU A 182 1.97 9.32 9.47
CA LEU A 182 2.42 8.69 8.22
C LEU A 182 2.47 7.17 8.35
N VAL A 183 2.78 6.66 9.54
CA VAL A 183 2.72 5.23 9.88
C VAL A 183 1.89 5.02 11.13
N GLY A 184 1.27 3.84 11.25
CA GLY A 184 0.44 3.49 12.39
C GLY A 184 1.22 2.81 13.53
N GLU A 185 2.41 2.28 13.22
CA GLU A 185 3.24 1.56 14.18
C GLU A 185 4.72 1.60 13.78
N VAL A 186 5.60 1.65 14.77
CA VAL A 186 7.05 1.48 14.60
C VAL A 186 7.52 0.34 15.49
N VAL A 187 8.32 -0.54 14.93
CA VAL A 187 8.86 -1.73 15.64
C VAL A 187 10.37 -1.85 15.38
N PRO A 188 11.11 -2.60 16.23
CA PRO A 188 12.49 -2.97 15.94
C PRO A 188 12.63 -3.62 14.56
N ASP A 189 13.74 -3.37 13.88
CA ASP A 189 13.94 -3.83 12.49
C ASP A 189 13.75 -5.34 12.34
N GLU A 190 14.26 -6.12 13.29
CA GLU A 190 14.16 -7.58 13.32
C GLU A 190 12.73 -8.10 13.58
N GLU A 191 11.85 -7.28 14.13
CA GLU A 191 10.46 -7.65 14.44
C GLU A 191 9.50 -7.32 13.29
N LEU A 192 9.88 -6.47 12.33
CA LEU A 192 8.98 -5.93 11.32
C LEU A 192 8.26 -7.03 10.53
N ALA A 193 9.01 -8.01 10.01
CA ALA A 193 8.44 -9.07 9.17
C ALA A 193 7.40 -9.89 9.94
N ALA A 194 7.73 -10.31 11.16
CA ALA A 194 6.83 -11.07 12.02
C ALA A 194 5.59 -10.25 12.42
N ARG A 195 5.79 -8.95 12.70
CA ARG A 195 4.68 -8.05 13.06
C ARG A 195 3.73 -7.81 11.90
N ALA A 196 4.26 -7.53 10.71
CA ALA A 196 3.45 -7.36 9.50
C ALA A 196 2.65 -8.63 9.16
N GLN A 197 3.30 -9.79 9.20
CA GLN A 197 2.64 -11.08 8.99
C GLN A 197 1.53 -11.33 10.01
N LYS A 198 1.76 -11.04 11.29
CA LYS A 198 0.75 -11.19 12.34
C LYS A 198 -0.48 -10.31 12.12
N VAL A 199 -0.28 -9.05 11.70
CA VAL A 199 -1.38 -8.13 11.38
C VAL A 199 -2.12 -8.62 10.14
N ALA A 200 -1.39 -8.98 9.08
CA ALA A 200 -1.97 -9.44 7.83
C ALA A 200 -2.76 -10.75 8.01
N ALA A 201 -2.22 -11.74 8.73
CA ALA A 201 -2.92 -13.00 9.03
C ALA A 201 -4.20 -12.77 9.86
N LYS A 202 -4.17 -11.83 10.82
CA LYS A 202 -5.38 -11.43 11.55
C LYS A 202 -6.45 -10.86 10.61
N LEU A 203 -6.06 -10.03 9.66
CA LEU A 203 -6.97 -9.47 8.65
C LEU A 203 -7.43 -10.55 7.66
N ALA A 204 -6.54 -11.43 7.22
CA ALA A 204 -6.89 -12.54 6.33
C ALA A 204 -7.89 -13.52 6.98
N ALA A 205 -7.86 -13.68 8.30
CA ALA A 205 -8.86 -14.46 9.05
C ALA A 205 -10.18 -13.69 9.32
N GLY A 206 -10.28 -12.42 8.93
CA GLY A 206 -11.46 -11.57 9.15
C GLY A 206 -12.46 -11.59 7.99
N PRO A 207 -13.54 -10.81 8.04
CA PRO A 207 -14.59 -10.75 7.01
C PRO A 207 -14.10 -9.92 5.81
N THR A 208 -13.50 -10.55 4.81
CA THR A 208 -12.84 -9.88 3.67
C THR A 208 -13.78 -8.97 2.88
N VAL A 209 -15.04 -9.41 2.65
CA VAL A 209 -16.04 -8.58 1.95
C VAL A 209 -16.37 -7.33 2.75
N ALA A 210 -16.44 -7.42 4.08
CA ALA A 210 -16.66 -6.24 4.92
C ALA A 210 -15.48 -5.27 4.84
N TYR A 211 -14.23 -5.75 4.82
CA TYR A 211 -13.07 -4.89 4.64
C TYR A 211 -13.07 -4.19 3.28
N ALA A 212 -13.46 -4.88 2.21
CA ALA A 212 -13.61 -4.26 0.90
C ALA A 212 -14.66 -3.13 0.91
N LYS A 213 -15.80 -3.35 1.56
CA LYS A 213 -16.84 -2.32 1.70
C LYS A 213 -16.40 -1.15 2.56
N ILE A 214 -15.69 -1.40 3.68
CA ILE A 214 -15.10 -0.34 4.53
C ILE A 214 -14.16 0.55 3.70
N LYS A 215 -13.23 -0.04 2.94
CA LYS A 215 -12.32 0.72 2.05
C LYS A 215 -13.10 1.56 1.04
N ASN A 216 -14.11 0.98 0.41
CA ASN A 216 -14.93 1.66 -0.58
C ASN A 216 -15.67 2.85 0.03
N VAL A 217 -16.37 2.67 1.14
CA VAL A 217 -17.13 3.73 1.82
C VAL A 217 -16.21 4.86 2.28
N LEU A 218 -15.03 4.54 2.85
CA LEU A 218 -14.05 5.56 3.23
C LEU A 218 -13.55 6.36 2.01
N SER A 219 -13.34 5.70 0.87
CA SER A 219 -12.94 6.37 -0.37
C SER A 219 -14.04 7.29 -0.91
N VAL A 220 -15.29 6.82 -0.93
CA VAL A 220 -16.44 7.64 -1.35
C VAL A 220 -16.61 8.85 -0.42
N ALA A 221 -16.62 8.62 0.88
CA ALA A 221 -16.82 9.68 1.88
C ALA A 221 -15.75 10.78 1.82
N ALA A 222 -14.53 10.44 1.39
CA ALA A 222 -13.45 11.41 1.25
C ALA A 222 -13.63 12.42 0.11
N GLU A 223 -14.57 12.19 -0.81
CA GLU A 223 -14.77 12.98 -2.04
C GLU A 223 -16.22 13.42 -2.28
N SER A 224 -17.15 13.07 -1.36
CA SER A 224 -18.58 13.27 -1.53
C SER A 224 -19.20 14.12 -0.41
N SER A 225 -20.46 14.49 -0.59
CA SER A 225 -21.29 15.09 0.46
C SER A 225 -21.64 14.08 1.56
N LEU A 226 -22.09 14.56 2.73
CA LEU A 226 -22.58 13.69 3.80
C LEU A 226 -23.72 12.80 3.33
N GLU A 227 -24.63 13.31 2.51
CA GLU A 227 -25.78 12.54 1.99
C GLU A 227 -25.33 11.38 1.09
N GLU A 228 -24.37 11.62 0.20
CA GLU A 228 -23.79 10.57 -0.66
C GLU A 228 -22.99 9.56 0.16
N ALA A 229 -22.27 10.00 1.19
CA ALA A 229 -21.57 9.08 2.10
C ALA A 229 -22.54 8.18 2.86
N LEU A 230 -23.64 8.74 3.41
CA LEU A 230 -24.68 7.96 4.11
C LEU A 230 -25.39 6.97 3.18
N ALA A 231 -25.62 7.33 1.92
CA ALA A 231 -26.18 6.42 0.93
C ALA A 231 -25.22 5.27 0.63
N ALA A 232 -23.90 5.53 0.50
CA ALA A 232 -22.90 4.49 0.31
C ALA A 232 -22.78 3.55 1.54
N GLU A 233 -22.93 4.09 2.75
CA GLU A 233 -22.99 3.28 3.98
C GLU A 233 -24.22 2.36 4.01
N ASP A 234 -25.40 2.87 3.64
CA ASP A 234 -26.64 2.09 3.57
C ASP A 234 -26.50 0.93 2.58
N ASP A 235 -26.04 1.21 1.36
CA ASP A 235 -25.77 0.19 0.35
C ASP A 235 -24.76 -0.86 0.83
N ALA A 236 -23.71 -0.42 1.55
CA ALA A 236 -22.71 -1.33 2.10
C ALA A 236 -23.32 -2.23 3.18
N GLN A 237 -24.12 -1.67 4.11
CA GLN A 237 -24.80 -2.42 5.17
C GLN A 237 -25.82 -3.42 4.60
N ALA A 238 -26.61 -3.01 3.62
CA ALA A 238 -27.56 -3.90 2.96
C ALA A 238 -26.85 -5.09 2.30
N ALA A 239 -25.75 -4.84 1.59
CA ALA A 239 -24.96 -5.90 0.95
C ALA A 239 -24.30 -6.82 1.98
N LEU A 240 -23.72 -6.26 3.05
CA LEU A 240 -23.03 -7.03 4.09
C LEU A 240 -23.99 -7.84 4.96
N GLY A 241 -25.19 -7.34 5.22
CA GLY A 241 -26.24 -8.05 5.95
C GLY A 241 -26.66 -9.38 5.32
N ALA A 242 -26.44 -9.54 4.01
CA ALA A 242 -26.74 -10.77 3.28
C ALA A 242 -25.57 -11.78 3.20
N THR A 243 -24.40 -11.46 3.78
CA THR A 243 -23.20 -12.32 3.71
C THR A 243 -23.25 -13.48 4.71
N ALA A 244 -22.60 -14.58 4.37
CA ALA A 244 -22.39 -15.71 5.27
C ALA A 244 -21.56 -15.29 6.52
N ASP A 245 -20.59 -14.41 6.34
CA ASP A 245 -19.75 -13.90 7.42
C ASP A 245 -20.57 -13.07 8.43
N HIS A 246 -21.55 -12.29 7.99
CA HIS A 246 -22.45 -11.59 8.90
C HIS A 246 -23.31 -12.57 9.71
N THR A 247 -23.90 -13.56 9.05
CA THR A 247 -24.69 -14.62 9.72
C THR A 247 -23.85 -15.34 10.77
N GLU A 248 -22.64 -15.77 10.42
CA GLU A 248 -21.70 -16.40 11.34
C GLU A 248 -21.35 -15.49 12.54
N ALA A 249 -21.14 -14.18 12.28
CA ALA A 249 -20.84 -13.23 13.36
C ALA A 249 -21.98 -13.14 14.38
N VAL A 250 -23.25 -13.09 13.91
CA VAL A 250 -24.44 -13.05 14.77
C VAL A 250 -24.57 -14.35 15.58
N GLU A 251 -24.45 -15.50 14.92
CA GLU A 251 -24.54 -16.81 15.58
C GLU A 251 -23.42 -16.99 16.62
N ALA A 252 -22.19 -16.59 16.28
CA ALA A 252 -21.06 -16.65 17.19
C ALA A 252 -21.25 -15.76 18.41
N PHE A 253 -21.82 -14.55 18.22
CA PHE A 253 -22.14 -13.64 19.32
C PHE A 253 -23.18 -14.24 20.27
N VAL A 254 -24.30 -14.78 19.74
CA VAL A 254 -25.33 -15.45 20.54
C VAL A 254 -24.77 -16.67 21.25
N GLY A 255 -23.95 -17.47 20.57
CA GLY A 255 -23.30 -18.67 21.09
C GLY A 255 -22.09 -18.40 22.01
N LYS A 256 -21.71 -17.12 22.25
CA LYS A 256 -20.55 -16.70 23.05
C LYS A 256 -19.24 -17.38 22.63
N ARG A 257 -19.04 -17.58 21.31
CA ARG A 257 -17.83 -18.12 20.70
C ARG A 257 -17.18 -17.11 19.75
N LYS A 258 -15.94 -17.37 19.35
CA LYS A 258 -15.30 -16.56 18.29
C LYS A 258 -15.88 -16.93 16.94
N PRO A 259 -16.15 -15.93 16.06
CA PRO A 259 -16.58 -16.20 14.69
C PRO A 259 -15.43 -16.79 13.86
N THR A 260 -15.79 -17.56 12.82
CA THR A 260 -14.87 -18.09 11.81
C THR A 260 -15.30 -17.58 10.44
N PHE A 261 -14.62 -16.54 9.95
CA PHE A 261 -14.98 -15.88 8.71
C PHE A 261 -14.38 -16.57 7.48
N GLN A 262 -15.19 -16.66 6.42
CA GLN A 262 -14.80 -17.26 5.15
C GLN A 262 -14.50 -16.21 4.05
N GLY A 263 -14.80 -14.93 4.30
CA GLY A 263 -14.66 -13.86 3.33
C GLY A 263 -15.77 -13.83 2.27
N LYS A 264 -16.97 -14.27 2.62
CA LYS A 264 -18.10 -14.44 1.68
C LYS A 264 -19.40 -13.88 2.26
#